data_c0e0e9133209d4f19e3d6771c6083134
#
_entry.id   c0e0e9133209d4f19e3d6771c6083134
#
_cell.length_a   1.000
_cell.length_b   1.000
_cell.length_c   1.000
_cell.angle_alpha   90.00
_cell.angle_beta   90.00
_cell.angle_gamma   90.00
#
_symmetry.space_group_name_H-M   'P 1'
#
loop_
_entity.id
_entity.type
_entity.pdbx_description
1 polymer ?
#
loop_
_entity_poly.entity_id
_entity_poly.type
_entity_poly.pdbx_seq_one_letter_code
_entity_poly.pdbx_strand_id
1 'polypeptide(L)'
;WWSVDIVFTDERGHLKGLDGDKVSFVNPAVGFLIQKDTVRANLAELVAGTVQEFRSSNNAFVFKKWDAVGFDVCVFPILIENDFVGTVVAMGFFNDASVAQRIPELQERLAAFGCSADFIEKSLGKFQYLDPANRQHFCELVELVAQEIVTLHVEISSREDRITELNKELGNRFKYDNMIGKSKPMQSLYALLDKIKFADSTVMVQGENGTGKELIAKSIHYNSHRRDKNFVIQNCSAFNDNLLESELFGHIKGSFT
;
A
#
# COMPACT_ATOMS: atom_id res chain seq x y z
N TRP A 1 -13.95 -3.49 20.72
CA TRP A 1 -13.47 -4.36 21.71
C TRP A 1 -12.08 -3.97 22.22
N TRP A 2 -10.98 -4.01 21.48
CA TRP A 2 -9.69 -3.53 21.98
C TRP A 2 -9.36 -2.21 21.28
N SER A 3 -9.23 -1.14 22.06
CA SER A 3 -8.85 0.19 21.55
C SER A 3 -7.34 0.25 21.25
N VAL A 4 -6.88 -0.64 20.38
CA VAL A 4 -5.47 -0.75 19.99
C VAL A 4 -5.33 -0.28 18.56
N ASP A 5 -4.38 0.57 18.30
CA ASP A 5 -4.05 1.05 16.97
C ASP A 5 -3.00 0.13 16.33
N ILE A 6 -3.18 -0.16 15.05
CA ILE A 6 -2.27 -1.01 14.28
C ILE A 6 -1.72 -0.19 13.12
N VAL A 7 -0.40 -0.20 12.97
CA VAL A 7 0.31 0.43 11.86
C VAL A 7 1.28 -0.55 11.22
N PHE A 8 1.67 -0.25 9.98
CA PHE A 8 2.61 -1.05 9.21
C PHE A 8 3.89 -0.27 8.98
N THR A 9 5.02 -0.97 9.00
CA THR A 9 6.32 -0.39 8.65
C THR A 9 6.99 -1.20 7.54
N ASP A 10 7.89 -0.55 6.81
CA ASP A 10 8.82 -1.24 5.92
C ASP A 10 9.97 -1.89 6.70
N GLU A 11 10.91 -2.47 5.95
CA GLU A 11 12.12 -3.11 6.48
C GLU A 11 13.00 -2.18 7.33
N ARG A 12 12.88 -0.87 7.15
CA ARG A 12 13.62 0.16 7.86
C ARG A 12 12.86 0.76 9.03
N GLY A 13 11.66 0.27 9.29
CA GLY A 13 10.78 0.79 10.33
C GLY A 13 10.00 2.05 9.96
N HIS A 14 10.05 2.49 8.69
CA HIS A 14 9.26 3.63 8.26
C HIS A 14 7.80 3.22 8.06
N LEU A 15 6.90 4.04 8.59
CA LEU A 15 5.47 3.81 8.51
C LEU A 15 4.97 3.82 7.06
N LYS A 16 4.11 2.89 6.72
CA LYS A 16 3.44 2.75 5.43
C LYS A 16 1.96 3.10 5.55
N GLY A 17 1.38 3.66 4.47
CA GLY A 17 -0.06 3.90 4.39
C GLY A 17 -0.56 5.10 5.18
N LEU A 18 0.32 5.95 5.72
CA LEU A 18 -0.05 7.20 6.40
C LEU A 18 -0.19 8.40 5.45
N ASP A 19 -0.33 8.16 4.15
CA ASP A 19 -0.49 9.22 3.17
C ASP A 19 -1.88 9.88 3.30
N GLY A 20 -1.88 11.05 3.91
CA GLY A 20 -3.02 11.97 3.97
C GLY A 20 -4.06 11.65 5.06
N ASP A 21 -5.13 12.46 5.06
CA ASP A 21 -6.21 12.56 6.06
C ASP A 21 -7.10 11.30 6.25
N LYS A 22 -6.68 10.14 5.77
CA LYS A 22 -7.52 8.93 5.70
C LYS A 22 -7.28 7.91 6.82
N VAL A 23 -6.24 8.08 7.64
CA VAL A 23 -5.96 7.14 8.73
C VAL A 23 -6.64 7.62 9.99
N SER A 24 -7.65 6.90 10.44
CA SER A 24 -8.33 7.16 11.70
C SER A 24 -7.72 6.28 12.79
N PHE A 25 -7.17 6.90 13.83
CA PHE A 25 -6.69 6.21 15.03
C PHE A 25 -7.81 6.09 16.06
N VAL A 26 -7.88 4.93 16.72
CA VAL A 26 -8.84 4.66 17.80
C VAL A 26 -8.50 5.52 19.01
N ASN A 27 -7.20 5.64 19.32
CA ASN A 27 -6.72 6.52 20.38
C ASN A 27 -6.23 7.84 19.76
N PRO A 28 -6.88 8.98 20.09
CA PRO A 28 -6.49 10.28 19.55
C PRO A 28 -5.04 10.67 19.87
N ALA A 29 -4.52 10.28 21.07
CA ALA A 29 -3.14 10.56 21.45
C ALA A 29 -2.14 9.82 20.57
N VAL A 30 -2.41 8.55 20.22
CA VAL A 30 -1.58 7.77 19.30
C VAL A 30 -1.56 8.46 17.94
N GLY A 31 -2.73 8.83 17.40
CA GLY A 31 -2.84 9.53 16.12
C GLY A 31 -2.07 10.86 16.11
N PHE A 32 -2.15 11.63 17.18
CA PHE A 32 -1.42 12.89 17.32
C PHE A 32 0.10 12.67 17.38
N LEU A 33 0.55 11.71 18.17
CA LEU A 33 1.98 11.42 18.37
C LEU A 33 2.63 10.91 17.08
N ILE A 34 1.98 10.01 16.37
CA ILE A 34 2.48 9.43 15.11
C ILE A 34 2.67 10.48 14.00
N GLN A 35 1.99 11.62 14.07
CA GLN A 35 2.19 12.71 13.11
C GLN A 35 3.48 13.49 13.37
N LYS A 36 4.13 13.33 14.53
CA LYS A 36 5.38 14.01 14.87
C LYS A 36 6.58 13.27 14.27
N ASP A 37 7.44 13.97 13.54
CA ASP A 37 8.64 13.39 12.91
C ASP A 37 9.58 12.75 13.93
N THR A 38 9.76 13.38 15.09
CA THR A 38 10.60 12.85 16.17
C THR A 38 10.08 11.52 16.73
N VAL A 39 8.76 11.38 16.85
CA VAL A 39 8.12 10.15 17.33
C VAL A 39 8.25 9.05 16.29
N ARG A 40 8.05 9.37 15.00
CA ARG A 40 8.24 8.42 13.89
C ARG A 40 9.68 7.93 13.78
N ALA A 41 10.66 8.82 13.91
CA ALA A 41 12.07 8.44 13.90
C ALA A 41 12.39 7.49 15.06
N ASN A 42 11.90 7.77 16.27
CA ASN A 42 12.11 6.91 17.42
C ASN A 42 11.39 5.55 17.28
N LEU A 43 10.20 5.51 16.68
CA LEU A 43 9.53 4.25 16.35
C LEU A 43 10.37 3.42 15.37
N ALA A 44 10.94 4.05 14.34
CA ALA A 44 11.78 3.36 13.36
C ALA A 44 13.03 2.74 14.02
N GLU A 45 13.67 3.46 14.95
CA GLU A 45 14.80 2.92 15.73
C GLU A 45 14.39 1.72 16.60
N LEU A 46 13.24 1.81 17.29
CA LEU A 46 12.69 0.73 18.10
C LEU A 46 12.40 -0.50 17.26
N VAL A 47 11.75 -0.33 16.10
CA VAL A 47 11.45 -1.41 15.17
C VAL A 47 12.74 -2.03 14.62
N ALA A 48 13.71 -1.21 14.19
CA ALA A 48 14.99 -1.71 13.67
C ALA A 48 15.75 -2.56 14.71
N GLY A 49 15.76 -2.12 15.97
CA GLY A 49 16.33 -2.89 17.09
C GLY A 49 15.61 -4.22 17.31
N THR A 50 14.27 -4.21 17.21
CA THR A 50 13.45 -5.42 17.37
C THR A 50 13.63 -6.41 16.21
N VAL A 51 13.85 -5.94 14.99
CA VAL A 51 14.15 -6.79 13.81
C VAL A 51 15.41 -7.62 14.04
N GLN A 52 16.44 -7.05 14.67
CA GLN A 52 17.65 -7.83 15.00
C GLN A 52 17.35 -8.94 16.03
N GLU A 53 16.44 -8.70 16.96
CA GLU A 53 15.99 -9.73 17.92
C GLU A 53 15.25 -10.85 17.19
N PHE A 54 14.38 -10.56 16.21
CA PHE A 54 13.69 -11.59 15.42
C PHE A 54 14.66 -12.47 14.63
N ARG A 55 15.72 -11.89 14.08
CA ARG A 55 16.76 -12.66 13.35
C ARG A 55 17.57 -13.60 14.24
N SER A 56 17.68 -13.27 15.54
CA SER A 56 18.45 -14.05 16.50
C SER A 56 17.60 -15.00 17.34
N SER A 57 16.29 -14.76 17.42
CA SER A 57 15.35 -15.55 18.21
C SER A 57 14.16 -15.95 17.31
N ASN A 58 13.63 -17.13 17.49
CA ASN A 58 12.47 -17.62 16.72
C ASN A 58 11.14 -17.10 17.32
N ASN A 59 11.10 -15.86 17.77
CA ASN A 59 9.90 -15.27 18.38
C ASN A 59 8.94 -14.78 17.31
N ALA A 60 7.66 -15.12 17.46
CA ALA A 60 6.60 -14.66 16.55
C ALA A 60 6.26 -13.16 16.76
N PHE A 61 6.52 -12.61 17.93
CA PHE A 61 6.28 -11.20 18.27
C PHE A 61 7.09 -10.78 19.50
N VAL A 62 7.25 -9.47 19.68
CA VAL A 62 7.95 -8.90 20.85
C VAL A 62 7.17 -7.72 21.41
N PHE A 63 6.93 -7.72 22.73
CA PHE A 63 6.43 -6.56 23.46
C PHE A 63 7.59 -5.65 23.87
N LYS A 64 7.45 -4.37 23.62
CA LYS A 64 8.43 -3.33 24.02
C LYS A 64 7.72 -2.19 24.73
N LYS A 65 8.36 -1.65 25.74
CA LYS A 65 8.00 -0.35 26.28
C LYS A 65 8.52 0.72 25.33
N TRP A 66 7.64 1.61 24.86
CA TRP A 66 8.05 2.73 24.04
C TRP A 66 8.31 3.96 24.89
N ASP A 67 9.54 4.05 25.39
CA ASP A 67 9.93 5.05 26.37
C ASP A 67 9.76 6.50 25.90
N ALA A 68 9.87 6.77 24.59
CA ALA A 68 9.69 8.11 24.04
C ALA A 68 8.27 8.67 24.27
N VAL A 69 7.26 7.80 24.31
CA VAL A 69 5.84 8.20 24.41
C VAL A 69 5.15 7.72 25.69
N GLY A 70 5.68 6.70 26.38
CA GLY A 70 5.21 6.25 27.70
C GLY A 70 4.20 5.11 27.70
N PHE A 71 3.81 4.55 26.56
CA PHE A 71 2.98 3.34 26.46
C PHE A 71 3.73 2.19 25.78
N ASP A 72 3.10 1.04 25.68
CA ASP A 72 3.72 -0.16 25.12
C ASP A 72 3.33 -0.37 23.66
N VAL A 73 4.20 -1.10 22.96
CA VAL A 73 3.98 -1.57 21.59
C VAL A 73 4.24 -3.06 21.51
N CYS A 74 3.56 -3.72 20.59
CA CYS A 74 3.86 -5.08 20.21
C CYS A 74 4.24 -5.10 18.72
N VAL A 75 5.40 -5.67 18.42
CA VAL A 75 5.96 -5.73 17.07
C VAL A 75 5.87 -7.15 16.55
N PHE A 76 5.29 -7.33 15.38
CA PHE A 76 5.17 -8.60 14.66
C PHE A 76 5.94 -8.52 13.36
N PRO A 77 6.85 -9.44 13.04
CA PRO A 77 7.55 -9.44 11.77
C PRO A 77 6.62 -9.91 10.65
N ILE A 78 6.76 -9.32 9.47
CA ILE A 78 6.16 -9.81 8.23
C ILE A 78 7.27 -10.50 7.44
N LEU A 79 7.15 -11.81 7.26
CA LEU A 79 8.09 -12.65 6.53
C LEU A 79 7.41 -13.22 5.28
N ILE A 80 8.04 -13.09 4.13
CA ILE A 80 7.62 -13.70 2.87
C ILE A 80 8.78 -14.60 2.41
N GLU A 81 8.55 -15.90 2.30
CA GLU A 81 9.58 -16.90 1.91
C GLU A 81 10.88 -16.79 2.73
N ASN A 82 10.79 -16.46 4.03
CA ASN A 82 11.88 -16.14 4.96
C ASN A 82 12.56 -14.79 4.78
N ASP A 83 12.17 -13.98 3.80
CA ASP A 83 12.65 -12.62 3.68
C ASP A 83 11.80 -11.67 4.54
N PHE A 84 12.49 -10.84 5.31
CA PHE A 84 11.85 -9.82 6.14
C PHE A 84 11.41 -8.63 5.28
N VAL A 85 10.10 -8.38 5.24
CA VAL A 85 9.49 -7.34 4.40
C VAL A 85 9.06 -6.11 5.20
N GLY A 86 8.79 -6.28 6.48
CA GLY A 86 8.35 -5.20 7.35
C GLY A 86 7.79 -5.69 8.66
N THR A 87 7.07 -4.81 9.38
CA THR A 87 6.41 -5.19 10.64
C THR A 87 4.97 -4.69 10.71
N VAL A 88 4.17 -5.42 11.46
CA VAL A 88 2.93 -4.94 12.05
C VAL A 88 3.25 -4.44 13.45
N VAL A 89 2.92 -3.21 13.77
CA VAL A 89 3.11 -2.62 15.10
C VAL A 89 1.77 -2.28 15.70
N ALA A 90 1.42 -2.95 16.78
CA ALA A 90 0.25 -2.64 17.58
C ALA A 90 0.65 -1.72 18.74
N MET A 91 -0.13 -0.68 19.04
CA MET A 91 0.22 0.37 19.98
C MET A 91 -1.01 0.96 20.69
N GLY A 92 -0.77 1.76 21.74
CA GLY A 92 -1.83 2.42 22.49
C GLY A 92 -2.38 1.60 23.66
N PHE A 93 -1.56 0.75 24.26
CA PHE A 93 -1.91 -0.08 25.41
C PHE A 93 -0.76 -0.16 26.45
N PHE A 94 -1.06 -0.75 27.59
CA PHE A 94 -0.07 -1.12 28.61
C PHE A 94 -0.03 -2.64 28.77
N ASN A 95 1.17 -3.19 28.79
CA ASN A 95 1.39 -4.65 28.83
C ASN A 95 1.65 -5.18 30.26
N ASP A 96 1.72 -4.30 31.25
CA ASP A 96 1.94 -4.65 32.64
C ASP A 96 0.92 -3.99 33.58
N ALA A 97 0.82 -4.48 34.80
CA ALA A 97 -0.14 -3.99 35.79
C ALA A 97 0.25 -2.63 36.40
N SER A 98 1.37 -2.01 36.02
CA SER A 98 1.84 -0.72 36.54
C SER A 98 1.14 0.49 35.92
N VAL A 99 0.00 0.28 35.25
CA VAL A 99 -0.77 1.31 34.55
C VAL A 99 -1.02 2.55 35.38
N ALA A 100 -1.44 2.38 36.66
CA ALA A 100 -1.72 3.50 37.55
C ALA A 100 -0.50 4.39 37.84
N GLN A 101 0.71 3.80 37.79
CA GLN A 101 1.98 4.52 37.98
C GLN A 101 2.45 5.18 36.70
N ARG A 102 2.12 4.61 35.54
CA ARG A 102 2.57 5.09 34.22
C ARG A 102 1.67 6.17 33.63
N ILE A 103 0.41 6.27 34.07
CA ILE A 103 -0.53 7.31 33.60
C ILE A 103 0.00 8.73 33.83
N PRO A 104 0.53 9.10 35.06
CA PRO A 104 1.08 10.43 35.25
C PRO A 104 2.26 10.74 34.33
N GLU A 105 3.17 9.78 34.13
CA GLU A 105 4.29 9.90 33.19
C GLU A 105 3.80 10.15 31.76
N LEU A 106 2.79 9.41 31.30
CA LEU A 106 2.18 9.59 29.99
C LEU A 106 1.52 10.98 29.85
N GLN A 107 0.86 11.48 30.92
CA GLN A 107 0.26 12.82 30.94
C GLN A 107 1.33 13.92 30.77
N GLU A 108 2.44 13.82 31.49
CA GLU A 108 3.54 14.78 31.36
C GLU A 108 4.15 14.78 29.97
N ARG A 109 4.32 13.60 29.35
CA ARG A 109 4.85 13.48 27.99
C ARG A 109 3.90 14.07 26.96
N LEU A 110 2.59 13.76 27.03
CA LEU A 110 1.60 14.35 26.14
C LEU A 110 1.54 15.87 26.27
N ALA A 111 1.64 16.41 27.48
CA ALA A 111 1.72 17.85 27.72
C ALA A 111 3.00 18.45 27.12
N ALA A 112 4.15 17.77 27.23
CA ALA A 112 5.41 18.20 26.62
C ALA A 112 5.33 18.21 25.07
N PHE A 113 4.53 17.35 24.45
CA PHE A 113 4.24 17.39 23.02
C PHE A 113 3.23 18.48 22.61
N GLY A 114 2.70 19.25 23.55
CA GLY A 114 1.78 20.36 23.33
C GLY A 114 0.31 19.98 23.30
N CYS A 115 -0.07 18.83 23.87
CA CYS A 115 -1.47 18.46 24.03
C CYS A 115 -2.17 19.28 25.10
N SER A 116 -3.43 19.68 24.86
CA SER A 116 -4.26 20.36 25.88
C SER A 116 -4.73 19.36 26.96
N ALA A 117 -5.02 19.86 28.15
CA ALA A 117 -5.51 19.04 29.27
C ALA A 117 -6.77 18.25 28.92
N ASP A 118 -7.74 18.87 28.25
CA ASP A 118 -8.99 18.21 27.79
C ASP A 118 -8.71 17.09 26.79
N PHE A 119 -7.76 17.31 25.85
CA PHE A 119 -7.34 16.29 24.91
C PHE A 119 -6.66 15.10 25.62
N ILE A 120 -5.80 15.38 26.58
CA ILE A 120 -5.11 14.35 27.38
C ILE A 120 -6.13 13.50 28.13
N GLU A 121 -7.06 14.13 28.86
CA GLU A 121 -8.08 13.43 29.62
C GLU A 121 -8.93 12.49 28.75
N LYS A 122 -9.41 12.97 27.60
CA LYS A 122 -10.18 12.18 26.62
C LYS A 122 -9.36 11.01 26.05
N SER A 123 -8.06 11.23 25.85
CA SER A 123 -7.18 10.21 25.26
C SER A 123 -6.82 9.13 26.26
N LEU A 124 -6.59 9.48 27.53
CA LEU A 124 -6.22 8.52 28.57
C LEU A 124 -7.26 7.42 28.77
N GLY A 125 -8.55 7.75 28.69
CA GLY A 125 -9.63 6.77 28.78
C GLY A 125 -9.67 5.73 27.64
N LYS A 126 -8.85 5.93 26.59
CA LYS A 126 -8.72 5.01 25.46
C LYS A 126 -7.55 4.04 25.59
N PHE A 127 -6.58 4.32 26.47
CA PHE A 127 -5.50 3.38 26.76
C PHE A 127 -6.02 2.23 27.59
N GLN A 128 -5.72 1.01 27.18
CA GLN A 128 -6.16 -0.20 27.86
C GLN A 128 -4.98 -0.94 28.48
N TYR A 129 -5.27 -1.68 29.53
CA TYR A 129 -4.36 -2.68 30.06
C TYR A 129 -4.62 -4.01 29.35
N LEU A 130 -3.59 -4.55 28.76
CA LEU A 130 -3.62 -5.85 28.13
C LEU A 130 -3.25 -6.92 29.18
N ASP A 131 -4.25 -7.44 29.87
CA ASP A 131 -4.03 -8.47 30.88
C ASP A 131 -3.52 -9.79 30.26
N PRO A 132 -2.89 -10.67 31.05
CA PRO A 132 -2.30 -11.90 30.54
C PRO A 132 -3.28 -12.82 29.78
N ALA A 133 -4.56 -12.86 30.15
CA ALA A 133 -5.56 -13.70 29.51
C ALA A 133 -5.91 -13.14 28.12
N ASN A 134 -6.07 -11.82 28.01
CA ASN A 134 -6.38 -11.14 26.76
C ASN A 134 -5.15 -11.02 25.85
N ARG A 135 -3.93 -11.05 26.41
CA ARG A 135 -2.69 -10.95 25.63
C ARG A 135 -2.56 -12.05 24.59
N GLN A 136 -2.88 -13.28 24.94
CA GLN A 136 -2.77 -14.41 24.01
C GLN A 136 -3.74 -14.22 22.83
N HIS A 137 -5.01 -13.92 23.10
CA HIS A 137 -5.99 -13.65 22.03
C HIS A 137 -5.63 -12.45 21.16
N PHE A 138 -5.06 -11.41 21.79
CA PHE A 138 -4.57 -10.25 21.05
C PHE A 138 -3.44 -10.63 20.08
N CYS A 139 -2.46 -11.38 20.55
CA CYS A 139 -1.34 -11.85 19.71
C CYS A 139 -1.84 -12.74 18.56
N GLU A 140 -2.75 -13.67 18.83
CA GLU A 140 -3.36 -14.53 17.81
C GLU A 140 -4.07 -13.70 16.73
N LEU A 141 -4.81 -12.65 17.11
CA LEU A 141 -5.49 -11.78 16.14
C LEU A 141 -4.51 -10.96 15.30
N VAL A 142 -3.47 -10.38 15.90
CA VAL A 142 -2.47 -9.61 15.14
C VAL A 142 -1.65 -10.52 14.23
N GLU A 143 -1.34 -11.75 14.68
CA GLU A 143 -0.69 -12.75 13.85
C GLU A 143 -1.54 -13.13 12.64
N LEU A 144 -2.85 -13.34 12.82
CA LEU A 144 -3.77 -13.57 11.71
C LEU A 144 -3.78 -12.40 10.72
N VAL A 145 -3.78 -11.15 11.20
CA VAL A 145 -3.68 -9.98 10.33
C VAL A 145 -2.36 -9.96 9.56
N ALA A 146 -1.24 -10.26 10.22
CA ALA A 146 0.06 -10.32 9.55
C ALA A 146 0.09 -11.42 8.47
N GLN A 147 -0.45 -12.60 8.76
CA GLN A 147 -0.56 -13.70 7.80
C GLN A 147 -1.43 -13.34 6.60
N GLU A 148 -2.56 -12.67 6.82
CA GLU A 148 -3.44 -12.23 5.73
C GLU A 148 -2.74 -11.22 4.82
N ILE A 149 -1.94 -10.31 5.38
CA ILE A 149 -1.14 -9.36 4.59
C ILE A 149 -0.14 -10.09 3.71
N VAL A 150 0.55 -11.10 4.26
CA VAL A 150 1.48 -11.94 3.48
C VAL A 150 0.74 -12.62 2.34
N THR A 151 -0.41 -13.23 2.63
CA THR A 151 -1.22 -13.94 1.63
C THR A 151 -1.64 -13.01 0.49
N LEU A 152 -2.17 -11.83 0.84
CA LEU A 152 -2.58 -10.83 -0.15
C LEU A 152 -1.39 -10.31 -0.97
N HIS A 153 -0.24 -10.09 -0.35
CA HIS A 153 0.96 -9.64 -1.06
C HIS A 153 1.43 -10.67 -2.09
N VAL A 154 1.50 -11.94 -1.70
CA VAL A 154 1.86 -13.05 -2.60
C VAL A 154 0.86 -13.18 -3.74
N GLU A 155 -0.44 -13.04 -3.46
CA GLU A 155 -1.48 -13.09 -4.49
C GLU A 155 -1.36 -11.93 -5.49
N ILE A 156 -1.14 -10.69 -5.01
CA ILE A 156 -0.95 -9.52 -5.87
C ILE A 156 0.29 -9.69 -6.74
N SER A 157 1.43 -10.09 -6.16
CA SER A 157 2.66 -10.33 -6.91
C SER A 157 2.49 -11.39 -7.99
N SER A 158 1.85 -12.50 -7.67
CA SER A 158 1.55 -13.56 -8.63
C SER A 158 0.66 -13.09 -9.78
N ARG A 159 -0.33 -12.23 -9.48
CA ARG A 159 -1.19 -11.63 -10.53
C ARG A 159 -0.42 -10.67 -11.42
N GLU A 160 0.47 -9.85 -10.86
CA GLU A 160 1.32 -8.93 -11.63
C GLU A 160 2.28 -9.69 -12.55
N ASP A 161 2.91 -10.75 -12.06
CA ASP A 161 3.75 -11.63 -12.86
C ASP A 161 2.97 -12.27 -14.00
N ARG A 162 1.76 -12.75 -13.72
CA ARG A 162 0.88 -13.32 -14.74
C ARG A 162 0.46 -12.31 -15.80
N ILE A 163 0.14 -11.07 -15.40
CA ILE A 163 -0.17 -9.98 -16.33
C ILE A 163 1.04 -9.66 -17.21
N THR A 164 2.23 -9.62 -16.62
CA THR A 164 3.48 -9.36 -17.35
C THR A 164 3.76 -10.46 -18.37
N GLU A 165 3.58 -11.73 -17.98
CA GLU A 165 3.74 -12.86 -18.89
C GLU A 165 2.74 -12.79 -20.05
N LEU A 166 1.45 -12.56 -19.75
CA LEU A 166 0.41 -12.41 -20.78
C LEU A 166 0.67 -11.24 -21.72
N ASN A 167 1.14 -10.10 -21.19
CA ASN A 167 1.53 -8.95 -22.01
C ASN A 167 2.72 -9.28 -22.92
N LYS A 168 3.67 -10.07 -22.45
CA LYS A 168 4.82 -10.53 -23.23
C LYS A 168 4.39 -11.50 -24.35
N GLU A 169 3.46 -12.42 -24.06
CA GLU A 169 2.87 -13.31 -25.07
C GLU A 169 2.10 -12.50 -26.12
N LEU A 170 1.29 -11.52 -25.70
CA LEU A 170 0.58 -10.61 -26.60
C LEU A 170 1.55 -9.78 -27.44
N GLY A 171 2.63 -9.27 -26.85
CA GLY A 171 3.69 -8.54 -27.56
C GLY A 171 4.32 -9.38 -28.68
N ASN A 172 4.59 -10.66 -28.41
CA ASN A 172 5.09 -11.59 -29.43
C ASN A 172 4.05 -11.87 -30.53
N ARG A 173 2.75 -11.88 -30.17
CA ARG A 173 1.65 -12.11 -31.13
C ARG A 173 1.34 -10.89 -32.00
N PHE A 174 1.59 -9.68 -31.51
CA PHE A 174 1.28 -8.42 -32.21
C PHE A 174 2.52 -7.71 -32.80
N LYS A 175 3.61 -8.45 -33.09
CA LYS A 175 4.65 -7.98 -34.01
C LYS A 175 4.00 -7.71 -35.37
N TYR A 176 4.65 -6.88 -36.20
CA TYR A 176 4.12 -6.54 -37.54
C TYR A 176 3.76 -7.76 -38.39
N ASP A 177 4.21 -8.96 -38.04
CA ASP A 177 3.87 -10.22 -38.68
C ASP A 177 2.37 -10.52 -38.72
N ASN A 178 1.57 -9.95 -37.81
CA ASN A 178 0.11 -10.07 -37.80
C ASN A 178 -0.59 -9.04 -38.70
N MET A 179 0.12 -8.05 -39.22
CA MET A 179 -0.39 -7.12 -40.23
C MET A 179 0.04 -7.61 -41.61
N ILE A 180 -0.89 -8.27 -42.30
CA ILE A 180 -0.59 -8.87 -43.62
C ILE A 180 -0.69 -7.79 -44.68
N GLY A 181 0.42 -7.49 -45.38
CA GLY A 181 0.44 -6.58 -46.52
C GLY A 181 1.84 -6.25 -46.99
N LYS A 182 2.07 -6.43 -48.30
CA LYS A 182 3.35 -6.13 -48.95
C LYS A 182 3.26 -4.95 -49.94
N SER A 183 2.09 -4.28 -50.00
CA SER A 183 1.90 -3.12 -50.86
C SER A 183 2.76 -1.92 -50.41
N LYS A 184 3.08 -1.03 -51.34
CA LYS A 184 3.86 0.20 -51.00
C LYS A 184 3.23 1.02 -49.88
N PRO A 185 1.90 1.23 -49.80
CA PRO A 185 1.27 1.92 -48.68
C PRO A 185 1.50 1.22 -47.33
N MET A 186 1.41 -0.14 -47.31
CA MET A 186 1.69 -0.89 -46.08
C MET A 186 3.14 -0.79 -45.64
N GLN A 187 4.10 -0.83 -46.55
CA GLN A 187 5.51 -0.64 -46.24
C GLN A 187 5.79 0.76 -45.67
N SER A 188 5.13 1.79 -46.21
CA SER A 188 5.20 3.16 -45.67
C SER A 188 4.59 3.24 -44.27
N LEU A 189 3.49 2.53 -44.02
CA LEU A 189 2.86 2.44 -42.70
C LEU A 189 3.79 1.77 -41.68
N TYR A 190 4.42 0.64 -42.01
CA TYR A 190 5.40 -0.02 -41.12
C TYR A 190 6.58 0.90 -40.80
N ALA A 191 7.13 1.62 -41.78
CA ALA A 191 8.22 2.57 -41.56
C ALA A 191 7.79 3.74 -40.64
N LEU A 192 6.52 4.16 -40.74
CA LEU A 192 5.98 5.17 -39.82
C LEU A 192 5.80 4.61 -38.40
N LEU A 193 5.28 3.41 -38.24
CA LEU A 193 5.11 2.75 -36.94
C LEU A 193 6.47 2.59 -36.24
N ASP A 194 7.52 2.22 -36.98
CA ASP A 194 8.88 2.11 -36.46
C ASP A 194 9.43 3.43 -35.94
N LYS A 195 9.05 4.55 -36.52
CA LYS A 195 9.47 5.89 -36.06
C LYS A 195 8.73 6.34 -34.80
N ILE A 196 7.44 6.01 -34.69
CA ILE A 196 6.58 6.54 -33.61
C ILE A 196 6.54 5.63 -32.37
N LYS A 197 6.92 4.35 -32.47
CA LYS A 197 6.81 3.39 -31.36
C LYS A 197 7.54 3.79 -30.08
N PHE A 198 8.57 4.65 -30.19
CA PHE A 198 9.31 5.17 -29.01
C PHE A 198 8.95 6.62 -28.66
N ALA A 199 8.00 7.24 -29.38
CA ALA A 199 7.54 8.58 -29.07
C ALA A 199 6.47 8.54 -27.96
N ASP A 200 6.51 9.50 -27.03
CA ASP A 200 5.48 9.67 -26.00
C ASP A 200 4.31 10.54 -26.46
N SER A 201 4.22 10.81 -27.74
CA SER A 201 3.16 11.62 -28.33
C SER A 201 1.85 10.86 -28.46
N THR A 202 0.71 11.57 -28.35
CA THR A 202 -0.59 11.03 -28.67
C THR A 202 -0.68 10.69 -30.16
N VAL A 203 -1.15 9.48 -30.47
CA VAL A 203 -1.32 9.00 -31.84
C VAL A 203 -2.79 8.88 -32.16
N MET A 204 -3.23 9.50 -33.26
CA MET A 204 -4.57 9.35 -33.81
C MET A 204 -4.53 8.43 -35.03
N VAL A 205 -5.31 7.33 -35.00
CA VAL A 205 -5.42 6.37 -36.09
C VAL A 205 -6.79 6.52 -36.75
N GLN A 206 -6.82 6.89 -38.05
CA GLN A 206 -8.04 7.08 -38.81
C GLN A 206 -8.15 6.04 -39.94
N GLY A 207 -9.37 5.65 -40.29
CA GLY A 207 -9.68 4.72 -41.36
C GLY A 207 -11.11 4.19 -41.24
N GLU A 208 -11.56 3.51 -42.26
CA GLU A 208 -12.90 2.87 -42.33
C GLU A 208 -13.03 1.73 -41.31
N ASN A 209 -14.26 1.28 -41.05
CA ASN A 209 -14.50 0.12 -40.21
C ASN A 209 -13.85 -1.14 -40.82
N GLY A 210 -13.25 -1.97 -39.95
CA GLY A 210 -12.60 -3.22 -40.39
C GLY A 210 -11.19 -3.06 -40.98
N THR A 211 -10.62 -1.84 -41.11
CA THR A 211 -9.28 -1.63 -41.71
C THR A 211 -8.10 -1.96 -40.76
N GLY A 212 -8.36 -2.47 -39.55
CA GLY A 212 -7.30 -2.90 -38.65
C GLY A 212 -6.73 -1.80 -37.75
N LYS A 213 -7.44 -0.69 -37.49
CA LYS A 213 -7.01 0.40 -36.61
C LYS A 213 -6.57 -0.08 -35.22
N GLU A 214 -7.28 -1.05 -34.64
CA GLU A 214 -6.96 -1.65 -33.38
C GLU A 214 -5.64 -2.45 -33.41
N LEU A 215 -5.36 -3.14 -34.52
CA LEU A 215 -4.08 -3.84 -34.71
C LEU A 215 -2.91 -2.87 -34.77
N ILE A 216 -3.10 -1.69 -35.39
CA ILE A 216 -2.10 -0.64 -35.43
C ILE A 216 -1.81 -0.14 -33.99
N ALA A 217 -2.85 0.17 -33.21
CA ALA A 217 -2.69 0.64 -31.84
C ALA A 217 -1.98 -0.40 -30.97
N LYS A 218 -2.36 -1.68 -31.04
CA LYS A 218 -1.69 -2.80 -30.37
C LYS A 218 -0.24 -2.93 -30.81
N SER A 219 0.03 -2.82 -32.12
CA SER A 219 1.40 -2.90 -32.65
C SER A 219 2.30 -1.77 -32.15
N ILE A 220 1.79 -0.55 -32.01
CA ILE A 220 2.54 0.57 -31.41
C ILE A 220 2.87 0.24 -29.97
N HIS A 221 1.88 -0.17 -29.17
CA HIS A 221 2.07 -0.45 -27.75
C HIS A 221 3.08 -1.58 -27.52
N TYR A 222 2.86 -2.75 -28.10
CA TYR A 222 3.67 -3.95 -27.86
C TYR A 222 5.07 -3.92 -28.51
N ASN A 223 5.33 -2.99 -29.42
CA ASN A 223 6.68 -2.75 -29.95
C ASN A 223 7.38 -1.53 -29.30
N SER A 224 6.75 -0.87 -28.31
CA SER A 224 7.30 0.30 -27.62
C SER A 224 8.02 -0.07 -26.32
N HIS A 225 8.59 0.93 -25.65
CA HIS A 225 9.11 0.78 -24.29
C HIS A 225 8.01 0.54 -23.23
N ARG A 226 6.73 0.69 -23.62
CA ARG A 226 5.55 0.42 -22.78
C ARG A 226 4.98 -0.99 -22.96
N ARG A 227 5.65 -1.87 -23.71
CA ARG A 227 5.17 -3.22 -24.05
C ARG A 227 4.76 -4.07 -22.84
N ASP A 228 5.44 -3.86 -21.71
CA ASP A 228 5.21 -4.58 -20.46
C ASP A 228 4.19 -3.88 -19.54
N LYS A 229 3.58 -2.76 -20.01
CA LYS A 229 2.52 -2.05 -19.32
C LYS A 229 1.14 -2.47 -19.82
N ASN A 230 0.11 -2.20 -19.01
CA ASN A 230 -1.26 -2.54 -19.39
C ASN A 230 -1.70 -1.77 -20.63
N PHE A 231 -2.30 -2.47 -21.59
CA PHE A 231 -2.95 -1.89 -22.75
C PHE A 231 -4.46 -1.88 -22.52
N VAL A 232 -5.00 -0.72 -22.15
CA VAL A 232 -6.43 -0.56 -21.86
C VAL A 232 -7.15 -0.12 -23.12
N ILE A 233 -8.18 -0.88 -23.51
CA ILE A 233 -9.04 -0.57 -24.66
C ILE A 233 -10.39 -0.14 -24.16
N GLN A 234 -10.85 1.04 -24.61
CA GLN A 234 -12.14 1.58 -24.24
C GLN A 234 -12.94 2.00 -25.47
N ASN A 235 -14.16 1.49 -25.58
CA ASN A 235 -15.09 1.90 -26.64
C ASN A 235 -15.92 3.09 -26.14
N CYS A 236 -15.54 4.30 -26.53
CA CYS A 236 -16.23 5.52 -26.10
C CYS A 236 -17.69 5.59 -26.57
N SER A 237 -18.06 4.97 -27.68
CA SER A 237 -19.46 4.95 -28.17
C SER A 237 -20.40 4.03 -27.37
N ALA A 238 -19.84 3.20 -26.49
CA ALA A 238 -20.63 2.33 -25.60
C ALA A 238 -21.07 3.03 -24.31
N PHE A 239 -20.55 4.24 -24.02
CA PHE A 239 -20.92 5.00 -22.82
C PHE A 239 -22.08 5.96 -23.08
N ASN A 240 -22.85 6.17 -22.02
CA ASN A 240 -23.74 7.31 -21.94
C ASN A 240 -22.90 8.58 -21.77
N ASP A 241 -23.22 9.65 -22.49
CA ASP A 241 -22.49 10.93 -22.45
C ASP A 241 -22.28 11.46 -21.03
N ASN A 242 -23.24 11.25 -20.13
CA ASN A 242 -23.18 11.68 -18.74
C ASN A 242 -22.20 10.87 -17.86
N LEU A 243 -21.77 9.68 -18.30
CA LEU A 243 -20.87 8.80 -17.55
C LEU A 243 -19.46 8.74 -18.16
N LEU A 244 -19.30 9.25 -19.39
CA LEU A 244 -18.06 9.15 -20.13
C LEU A 244 -16.85 9.74 -19.37
N GLU A 245 -17.01 10.92 -18.82
CA GLU A 245 -15.95 11.59 -18.06
C GLU A 245 -15.57 10.81 -16.79
N SER A 246 -16.57 10.31 -16.06
CA SER A 246 -16.34 9.56 -14.82
C SER A 246 -15.68 8.19 -15.07
N GLU A 247 -16.00 7.56 -16.20
CA GLU A 247 -15.39 6.28 -16.60
C GLU A 247 -13.95 6.46 -17.12
N LEU A 248 -13.67 7.56 -17.84
CA LEU A 248 -12.34 7.84 -18.36
C LEU A 248 -11.37 8.37 -17.30
N PHE A 249 -11.85 9.22 -16.38
CA PHE A 249 -10.99 9.94 -15.43
C PHE A 249 -11.24 9.55 -13.97
N GLY A 250 -12.21 8.67 -13.73
CA GLY A 250 -12.63 8.27 -12.40
C GLY A 250 -13.49 9.33 -11.70
N HIS A 251 -14.06 8.98 -10.57
CA HIS A 251 -14.87 9.89 -9.75
C HIS A 251 -14.57 9.72 -8.26
N ILE A 252 -14.79 10.77 -7.50
CA ILE A 252 -14.67 10.73 -6.04
C ILE A 252 -15.89 9.98 -5.48
N LYS A 253 -15.66 9.06 -4.55
CA LYS A 253 -16.72 8.28 -3.91
C LYS A 253 -17.76 9.22 -3.29
N GLY A 254 -19.02 9.16 -3.77
CA GLY A 254 -20.13 9.99 -3.32
C GLY A 254 -20.49 11.17 -4.22
N SER A 255 -19.89 11.33 -5.39
CA SER A 255 -20.25 12.41 -6.34
C SER A 255 -21.49 12.10 -7.20
N PHE A 256 -22.03 10.90 -7.13
CA PHE A 256 -23.31 10.52 -7.72
C PHE A 256 -24.25 10.03 -6.62
N THR A 257 -25.22 10.83 -6.27
CA THR A 257 -26.43 10.45 -5.51
C THR A 257 -27.63 10.51 -6.42
#